data_d05e885ae5dccce795e1ce623c1f55bd
#
_entry.id   d05e885ae5dccce795e1ce623c1f55bd
#
_cell.length_a   1.000
_cell.length_b   1.000
_cell.length_c   1.000
_cell.angle_alpha   90.00
_cell.angle_beta   90.00
_cell.angle_gamma   90.00
#
_symmetry.space_group_name_H-M   'P 1'
#
loop_
_entity.id
_entity.type
_entity.pdbx_description
1 polymer ?
#
loop_
_entity_poly.entity_id
_entity_poly.type
_entity_poly.pdbx_seq_one_letter_code
_entity_poly.pdbx_strand_id
1 'polypeptide(L)'
;IIAAAAYVFISNSQTVTEINGYVGGEKIGLLEDEEVQDILRDRYRLVIDYAKAGSIDMVTDDAEGRDFLFPSNQTALELYKQVHGDPVKSEIILNTPIVLYTRSAVAQALVDSGLAVVTNGVYTVDMEKLTETIEAGTTWEEIGLPQLYGSVSVGTTDPTKSNSGNMFAGLLANTLCGGVADESNLAEILPRLQNIFQKLGYMESSSSDLFDQFLKTGLGAKPLIAGYENQLLEFAVENPDTWEQIKGDIVMMYPTPTVWSSHV
;
A
#
# COMPACT_ATOMS: atom_id res chain seq x y z
N ILE A 1 -24.31 -49.91 -9.64
CA ILE A 1 -23.42 -49.44 -8.56
C ILE A 1 -22.28 -48.58 -9.15
N ILE A 2 -21.60 -49.02 -10.22
CA ILE A 2 -20.49 -48.25 -10.84
C ILE A 2 -21.00 -46.92 -11.42
N ALA A 3 -22.16 -46.90 -12.08
CA ALA A 3 -22.78 -45.70 -12.65
C ALA A 3 -23.17 -44.67 -11.54
N ALA A 4 -23.68 -45.13 -10.40
CA ALA A 4 -24.04 -44.28 -9.28
C ALA A 4 -22.80 -43.70 -8.60
N ALA A 5 -21.73 -44.48 -8.45
CA ALA A 5 -20.46 -44.00 -7.90
C ALA A 5 -19.78 -42.96 -8.84
N ALA A 6 -19.82 -43.19 -10.16
CA ALA A 6 -19.35 -42.25 -11.16
C ALA A 6 -20.16 -40.95 -11.15
N TYR A 7 -21.50 -41.04 -11.02
CA TYR A 7 -22.38 -39.87 -10.93
C TYR A 7 -22.09 -39.05 -9.65
N VAL A 8 -21.93 -39.69 -8.49
CA VAL A 8 -21.59 -39.01 -7.24
C VAL A 8 -20.20 -38.39 -7.33
N PHE A 9 -19.22 -39.05 -7.94
CA PHE A 9 -17.88 -38.51 -8.13
C PHE A 9 -17.88 -37.30 -9.08
N ILE A 10 -18.59 -37.39 -10.19
CA ILE A 10 -18.75 -36.29 -11.17
C ILE A 10 -19.55 -35.14 -10.55
N SER A 11 -20.59 -35.40 -9.78
CA SER A 11 -21.39 -34.34 -9.13
C SER A 11 -20.60 -33.65 -8.05
N ASN A 12 -19.80 -34.38 -7.26
CA ASN A 12 -18.90 -33.76 -6.26
C ASN A 12 -17.74 -32.98 -6.89
N SER A 13 -17.29 -33.36 -8.09
CA SER A 13 -16.26 -32.62 -8.82
C SER A 13 -16.78 -31.35 -9.50
N GLN A 14 -18.09 -31.14 -9.52
CA GLN A 14 -18.74 -29.96 -10.12
C GLN A 14 -19.21 -28.91 -9.13
N THR A 15 -19.16 -29.19 -7.82
CA THR A 15 -19.53 -28.21 -6.80
C THR A 15 -18.46 -27.13 -6.69
N VAL A 16 -18.89 -25.89 -6.86
CA VAL A 16 -18.08 -24.70 -6.56
C VAL A 16 -18.11 -24.46 -5.06
N THR A 17 -16.97 -24.20 -4.47
CA THR A 17 -16.84 -23.85 -3.04
C THR A 17 -16.75 -22.33 -2.93
N GLU A 18 -17.64 -21.75 -2.16
CA GLU A 18 -17.56 -20.35 -1.79
C GLU A 18 -16.76 -20.23 -0.49
N ILE A 19 -15.78 -19.33 -0.48
CA ILE A 19 -14.99 -18.98 0.71
C ILE A 19 -15.10 -17.50 0.97
N ASN A 20 -15.13 -17.11 2.24
CA ASN A 20 -15.28 -15.73 2.64
C ASN A 20 -14.12 -15.26 3.53
N GLY A 21 -13.74 -13.98 3.38
CA GLY A 21 -12.63 -13.46 4.15
C GLY A 21 -12.53 -11.94 4.19
N TYR A 22 -11.43 -11.47 4.76
CA TYR A 22 -11.08 -10.06 4.77
C TYR A 22 -9.90 -9.79 3.84
N VAL A 23 -9.97 -8.67 3.11
CA VAL A 23 -8.90 -8.22 2.20
C VAL A 23 -8.60 -6.72 2.36
N GLY A 24 -7.37 -6.33 2.13
CA GLY A 24 -7.00 -4.92 1.99
C GLY A 24 -7.57 -4.32 0.69
N GLY A 25 -7.85 -3.01 0.71
CA GLY A 25 -8.50 -2.32 -0.41
C GLY A 25 -7.74 -2.39 -1.74
N GLU A 26 -6.42 -2.48 -1.68
CA GLU A 26 -5.51 -2.59 -2.84
C GLU A 26 -5.56 -3.95 -3.55
N LYS A 27 -6.37 -4.89 -3.10
CA LYS A 27 -6.57 -6.22 -3.71
C LYS A 27 -7.93 -6.38 -4.38
N ILE A 28 -8.80 -5.39 -4.21
CA ILE A 28 -10.18 -5.46 -4.70
C ILE A 28 -10.18 -5.59 -6.22
N GLY A 29 -9.40 -4.77 -6.95
CA GLY A 29 -9.30 -4.87 -8.39
C GLY A 29 -8.87 -6.25 -8.88
N LEU A 30 -7.88 -6.88 -8.23
CA LEU A 30 -7.45 -8.25 -8.54
C LEU A 30 -8.60 -9.26 -8.37
N LEU A 31 -9.40 -9.13 -7.30
CA LEU A 31 -10.49 -10.07 -7.00
C LEU A 31 -11.75 -9.81 -7.84
N GLU A 32 -11.90 -8.60 -8.37
CA GLU A 32 -13.01 -8.21 -9.26
C GLU A 32 -12.67 -8.41 -10.74
N ASP A 33 -11.42 -8.68 -11.08
CA ASP A 33 -11.01 -8.98 -12.47
C ASP A 33 -11.71 -10.23 -12.98
N GLU A 34 -12.39 -10.11 -14.13
CA GLU A 34 -13.20 -11.20 -14.71
C GLU A 34 -12.35 -12.44 -15.06
N GLU A 35 -11.11 -12.25 -15.54
CA GLU A 35 -10.22 -13.37 -15.88
C GLU A 35 -9.78 -14.11 -14.63
N VAL A 36 -9.48 -13.39 -13.54
CA VAL A 36 -9.14 -13.97 -12.24
C VAL A 36 -10.32 -14.75 -11.68
N GLN A 37 -11.54 -14.19 -11.72
CA GLN A 37 -12.75 -14.87 -11.26
C GLN A 37 -13.05 -16.11 -12.08
N ASP A 38 -12.88 -16.06 -13.40
CA ASP A 38 -13.06 -17.21 -14.28
C ASP A 38 -12.03 -18.31 -13.99
N ILE A 39 -10.76 -17.96 -13.79
CA ILE A 39 -9.71 -18.91 -13.40
C ILE A 39 -10.05 -19.58 -12.06
N LEU A 40 -10.44 -18.81 -11.06
CA LEU A 40 -10.82 -19.33 -9.75
C LEU A 40 -12.00 -20.30 -9.85
N ARG A 41 -13.05 -19.88 -10.52
CA ARG A 41 -14.27 -20.68 -10.68
C ARG A 41 -14.05 -21.94 -11.53
N ASP A 42 -13.45 -21.79 -12.72
CA ASP A 42 -13.41 -22.87 -13.71
C ASP A 42 -12.27 -23.86 -13.43
N ARG A 43 -11.11 -23.35 -12.98
CA ARG A 43 -9.95 -24.20 -12.73
C ARG A 43 -9.87 -24.73 -11.32
N TYR A 44 -10.25 -23.89 -10.34
CA TYR A 44 -10.12 -24.22 -8.92
C TYR A 44 -11.43 -24.49 -8.21
N ARG A 45 -12.57 -24.23 -8.88
CA ARG A 45 -13.91 -24.39 -8.29
C ARG A 45 -14.11 -23.55 -7.03
N LEU A 46 -13.55 -22.34 -7.04
CA LEU A 46 -13.62 -21.39 -5.96
C LEU A 46 -14.38 -20.13 -6.38
N VAL A 47 -15.19 -19.63 -5.47
CA VAL A 47 -15.73 -18.27 -5.50
C VAL A 47 -15.29 -17.60 -4.22
N ILE A 48 -14.72 -16.40 -4.32
CA ILE A 48 -14.26 -15.62 -3.19
C ILE A 48 -15.29 -14.54 -2.88
N ASP A 49 -15.88 -14.62 -1.69
CA ASP A 49 -16.63 -13.52 -1.07
C ASP A 49 -15.71 -12.80 -0.08
N TYR A 50 -15.75 -11.47 -0.06
CA TYR A 50 -14.85 -10.72 0.79
C TYR A 50 -15.46 -9.44 1.33
N ALA A 51 -14.90 -8.98 2.45
CA ALA A 51 -15.12 -7.64 2.98
C ALA A 51 -13.78 -6.90 3.12
N LYS A 52 -13.81 -5.59 2.84
CA LYS A 52 -12.63 -4.73 3.00
C LYS A 52 -12.35 -4.51 4.48
N ALA A 53 -11.10 -4.72 4.91
CA ALA A 53 -10.63 -4.41 6.26
C ALA A 53 -9.17 -3.95 6.24
N GLY A 54 -8.76 -3.18 7.25
CA GLY A 54 -7.35 -2.86 7.50
C GLY A 54 -6.57 -4.10 7.94
N SER A 55 -5.28 -4.17 7.60
CA SER A 55 -4.46 -5.35 7.92
C SER A 55 -4.37 -5.64 9.43
N ILE A 56 -4.37 -4.61 10.26
CA ILE A 56 -4.35 -4.77 11.71
C ILE A 56 -5.74 -5.18 12.21
N ASP A 57 -6.79 -4.49 11.76
CA ASP A 57 -8.16 -4.78 12.19
C ASP A 57 -8.56 -6.22 11.88
N MET A 58 -8.26 -6.70 10.64
CA MET A 58 -8.63 -8.07 10.24
C MET A 58 -7.94 -9.18 11.06
N VAL A 59 -6.83 -8.88 11.75
CA VAL A 59 -6.09 -9.85 12.56
C VAL A 59 -6.28 -9.63 14.06
N THR A 60 -6.85 -8.51 14.49
CA THR A 60 -7.14 -8.20 15.89
C THR A 60 -8.62 -8.30 16.23
N ASP A 61 -9.49 -8.05 15.25
CA ASP A 61 -10.94 -8.16 15.40
C ASP A 61 -11.39 -9.63 15.35
N ASP A 62 -12.66 -9.85 15.62
CA ASP A 62 -13.26 -11.18 15.54
C ASP A 62 -13.29 -11.65 14.08
N ALA A 63 -12.44 -12.62 13.76
CA ALA A 63 -12.39 -13.31 12.48
C ALA A 63 -13.22 -14.60 12.45
N GLU A 64 -14.07 -14.86 13.46
CA GLU A 64 -14.90 -16.06 13.53
C GLU A 64 -15.79 -16.17 12.29
N GLY A 65 -15.81 -17.35 11.69
CA GLY A 65 -16.57 -17.62 10.46
C GLY A 65 -15.92 -17.12 9.18
N ARG A 66 -14.67 -16.64 9.21
CA ARG A 66 -13.89 -16.32 8.03
C ARG A 66 -12.99 -17.50 7.64
N ASP A 67 -12.99 -17.79 6.33
CA ASP A 67 -12.18 -18.87 5.78
C ASP A 67 -10.74 -18.43 5.55
N PHE A 68 -10.53 -17.13 5.27
CA PHE A 68 -9.20 -16.56 5.05
C PHE A 68 -9.11 -15.09 5.49
N LEU A 69 -7.86 -14.66 5.75
CA LEU A 69 -7.47 -13.27 5.92
C LEU A 69 -6.35 -12.97 4.93
N PHE A 70 -6.39 -11.82 4.28
CA PHE A 70 -5.38 -11.41 3.30
C PHE A 70 -4.80 -10.03 3.66
N PRO A 71 -4.03 -9.94 4.75
CA PRO A 71 -3.37 -8.72 5.15
C PRO A 71 -2.26 -8.33 4.17
N SER A 72 -1.87 -7.07 4.22
CA SER A 72 -0.91 -6.47 3.30
C SER A 72 0.52 -6.45 3.85
N ASN A 73 0.78 -7.07 4.98
CA ASN A 73 2.13 -7.22 5.52
C ASN A 73 2.29 -8.45 6.41
N GLN A 74 3.54 -8.88 6.54
CA GLN A 74 3.91 -10.01 7.38
C GLN A 74 3.81 -9.68 8.89
N THR A 75 3.91 -8.41 9.28
CA THR A 75 3.72 -8.00 10.69
C THR A 75 2.29 -8.31 11.17
N ALA A 76 1.28 -8.17 10.29
CA ALA A 76 -0.07 -8.58 10.61
C ALA A 76 -0.18 -10.10 10.86
N LEU A 77 0.54 -10.93 10.08
CA LEU A 77 0.60 -12.36 10.34
C LEU A 77 1.21 -12.67 11.71
N GLU A 78 2.30 -11.99 12.08
CA GLU A 78 2.92 -12.19 13.39
C GLU A 78 2.01 -11.73 14.54
N LEU A 79 1.28 -10.64 14.33
CA LEU A 79 0.25 -10.19 15.28
C LEU A 79 -0.91 -11.20 15.40
N TYR A 80 -1.38 -11.75 14.26
CA TYR A 80 -2.37 -12.83 14.25
C TYR A 80 -1.92 -14.01 15.13
N LYS A 81 -0.67 -14.45 14.96
CA LYS A 81 -0.12 -15.56 15.76
C LYS A 81 -0.10 -15.25 17.25
N GLN A 82 0.17 -14.01 17.63
CA GLN A 82 0.15 -13.59 19.04
C GLN A 82 -1.26 -13.60 19.63
N VAL A 83 -2.26 -13.21 18.85
CA VAL A 83 -3.65 -13.08 19.33
C VAL A 83 -4.41 -14.40 19.25
N HIS A 84 -4.27 -15.13 18.14
CA HIS A 84 -5.09 -16.31 17.82
C HIS A 84 -4.29 -17.62 17.77
N GLY A 85 -2.96 -17.58 17.83
CA GLY A 85 -2.10 -18.74 17.59
C GLY A 85 -1.79 -18.95 16.10
N ASP A 86 -1.11 -20.07 15.80
CA ASP A 86 -0.68 -20.35 14.43
C ASP A 86 -1.88 -20.56 13.49
N PRO A 87 -1.90 -19.95 12.30
CA PRO A 87 -2.91 -20.24 11.30
C PRO A 87 -2.71 -21.66 10.75
N VAL A 88 -3.77 -22.23 10.18
CA VAL A 88 -3.70 -23.56 9.50
C VAL A 88 -2.68 -23.53 8.37
N LYS A 89 -2.61 -22.42 7.65
CA LYS A 89 -1.66 -22.18 6.57
C LYS A 89 -1.45 -20.68 6.39
N SER A 90 -0.23 -20.29 6.02
CA SER A 90 0.08 -18.92 5.58
C SER A 90 1.09 -18.99 4.44
N GLU A 91 0.89 -18.13 3.44
CA GLU A 91 1.78 -18.02 2.28
C GLU A 91 1.88 -16.55 1.86
N ILE A 92 3.06 -16.12 1.48
CA ILE A 92 3.23 -14.81 0.85
C ILE A 92 2.78 -14.93 -0.62
N ILE A 93 1.77 -14.17 -0.98
CA ILE A 93 1.20 -14.20 -2.34
C ILE A 93 1.94 -13.22 -3.25
N LEU A 94 2.26 -12.02 -2.75
CA LEU A 94 3.00 -11.00 -3.50
C LEU A 94 3.79 -10.09 -2.56
N ASN A 95 4.80 -9.43 -3.12
CA ASN A 95 5.55 -8.38 -2.45
C ASN A 95 5.46 -7.10 -3.28
N THR A 96 5.23 -5.97 -2.62
CA THR A 96 5.24 -4.66 -3.24
C THR A 96 6.01 -3.67 -2.36
N PRO A 97 6.90 -2.83 -2.92
CA PRO A 97 7.54 -1.78 -2.15
C PRO A 97 6.56 -0.64 -1.86
N ILE A 98 6.82 0.09 -0.79
CA ILE A 98 6.28 1.44 -0.65
C ILE A 98 7.00 2.34 -1.64
N VAL A 99 6.23 3.11 -2.38
CA VAL A 99 6.72 4.12 -3.33
C VAL A 99 6.12 5.48 -3.05
N LEU A 100 6.68 6.52 -3.65
CA LEU A 100 6.12 7.85 -3.63
C LEU A 100 5.55 8.19 -5.01
N TYR A 101 4.33 8.68 -5.05
CA TYR A 101 3.70 9.19 -6.26
C TYR A 101 3.66 10.70 -6.26
N THR A 102 3.96 11.28 -7.41
CA THR A 102 3.96 12.72 -7.60
C THR A 102 3.66 13.10 -9.05
N ARG A 103 3.69 14.40 -9.33
CA ARG A 103 3.57 14.96 -10.66
C ARG A 103 4.94 15.40 -11.17
N SER A 104 5.11 15.45 -12.50
CA SER A 104 6.37 15.78 -13.17
C SER A 104 7.05 17.05 -12.62
N ALA A 105 6.27 18.10 -12.36
CA ALA A 105 6.79 19.35 -11.81
C ALA A 105 7.40 19.19 -10.42
N VAL A 106 6.76 18.41 -9.54
CA VAL A 106 7.27 18.13 -8.19
C VAL A 106 8.47 17.21 -8.27
N ALA A 107 8.41 16.16 -9.09
CA ALA A 107 9.54 15.25 -9.30
C ALA A 107 10.81 16.03 -9.74
N GLN A 108 10.66 16.95 -10.68
CA GLN A 108 11.77 17.79 -11.14
C GLN A 108 12.30 18.68 -10.02
N ALA A 109 11.44 19.32 -9.23
CA ALA A 109 11.86 20.15 -8.10
C ALA A 109 12.59 19.35 -7.01
N LEU A 110 12.16 18.12 -6.74
CA LEU A 110 12.86 17.22 -5.82
C LEU A 110 14.26 16.84 -6.35
N VAL A 111 14.40 16.65 -7.67
CA VAL A 111 15.71 16.39 -8.29
C VAL A 111 16.60 17.64 -8.22
N ASP A 112 16.08 18.81 -8.58
CA ASP A 112 16.83 20.06 -8.60
C ASP A 112 17.30 20.50 -7.20
N SER A 113 16.53 20.17 -6.16
CA SER A 113 16.89 20.41 -4.76
C SER A 113 17.78 19.32 -4.14
N GLY A 114 18.12 18.27 -4.90
CA GLY A 114 18.97 17.17 -4.44
C GLY A 114 18.30 16.19 -3.47
N LEU A 115 16.97 16.23 -3.38
CA LEU A 115 16.15 15.28 -2.58
C LEU A 115 15.89 13.98 -3.34
N ALA A 116 16.03 14.01 -4.66
CA ALA A 116 15.88 12.84 -5.51
C ALA A 116 16.95 12.81 -6.61
N VAL A 117 17.16 11.64 -7.20
CA VAL A 117 18.02 11.43 -8.36
C VAL A 117 17.31 10.59 -9.42
N VAL A 118 17.70 10.79 -10.68
CA VAL A 118 17.20 9.97 -11.80
C VAL A 118 18.36 9.18 -12.39
N THR A 119 18.20 7.86 -12.42
CA THR A 119 19.18 6.97 -13.04
C THR A 119 18.47 6.03 -14.01
N ASN A 120 18.81 6.10 -15.29
CA ASN A 120 18.16 5.30 -16.34
C ASN A 120 16.63 5.42 -16.38
N GLY A 121 16.09 6.62 -16.10
CA GLY A 121 14.65 6.88 -16.06
C GLY A 121 13.95 6.46 -14.78
N VAL A 122 14.66 5.88 -13.80
CA VAL A 122 14.13 5.54 -12.49
C VAL A 122 14.42 6.67 -11.50
N TYR A 123 13.38 7.16 -10.84
CA TYR A 123 13.48 8.16 -9.79
C TYR A 123 13.70 7.49 -8.44
N THR A 124 14.71 7.94 -7.72
CA THR A 124 15.00 7.50 -6.34
C THR A 124 14.99 8.70 -5.40
N VAL A 125 14.32 8.58 -4.27
CA VAL A 125 14.23 9.64 -3.25
C VAL A 125 15.11 9.27 -2.06
N ASP A 126 15.97 10.20 -1.67
CA ASP A 126 16.77 10.12 -0.45
C ASP A 126 15.85 10.41 0.75
N MET A 127 15.46 9.37 1.48
CA MET A 127 14.51 9.48 2.59
C MET A 127 15.09 10.22 3.78
N GLU A 128 16.39 10.18 4.01
CA GLU A 128 17.05 10.93 5.08
C GLU A 128 16.90 12.42 4.82
N LYS A 129 17.32 12.90 3.64
CA LYS A 129 17.18 14.30 3.26
C LYS A 129 15.74 14.78 3.19
N LEU A 130 14.83 13.94 2.64
CA LEU A 130 13.41 14.28 2.58
C LEU A 130 12.84 14.44 3.99
N THR A 131 13.17 13.53 4.90
CA THR A 131 12.71 13.60 6.30
C THR A 131 13.25 14.84 7.02
N GLU A 132 14.55 15.16 6.86
CA GLU A 132 15.16 16.39 7.38
C GLU A 132 14.46 17.65 6.82
N THR A 133 14.16 17.67 5.52
CA THR A 133 13.43 18.76 4.84
C THR A 133 12.04 18.97 5.45
N ILE A 134 11.31 17.87 5.71
CA ILE A 134 9.98 17.91 6.36
C ILE A 134 10.09 18.41 7.81
N GLU A 135 11.07 17.93 8.58
CA GLU A 135 11.28 18.36 9.97
C GLU A 135 11.65 19.83 10.05
N ALA A 136 12.50 20.32 9.15
CA ALA A 136 12.88 21.73 9.06
C ALA A 136 11.69 22.64 8.71
N GLY A 137 10.61 22.08 8.17
CA GLY A 137 9.46 22.85 7.72
C GLY A 137 9.70 23.61 6.42
N THR A 138 10.69 23.19 5.63
CA THR A 138 11.01 23.77 4.32
C THR A 138 9.75 23.80 3.44
N THR A 139 9.49 24.94 2.84
CA THR A 139 8.29 25.12 2.00
C THR A 139 8.49 24.60 0.58
N TRP A 140 7.39 24.34 -0.13
CA TRP A 140 7.43 24.01 -1.54
C TRP A 140 8.05 25.14 -2.38
N GLU A 141 7.83 26.40 -1.99
CA GLU A 141 8.44 27.56 -2.63
C GLU A 141 9.97 27.53 -2.55
N GLU A 142 10.51 27.18 -1.37
CA GLU A 142 11.96 27.12 -1.13
C GLU A 142 12.66 26.05 -1.99
N ILE A 143 11.94 25.02 -2.41
CA ILE A 143 12.45 24.01 -3.34
C ILE A 143 12.04 24.25 -4.80
N GLY A 144 11.58 25.47 -5.13
CA GLY A 144 11.31 25.89 -6.52
C GLY A 144 9.89 25.71 -7.01
N LEU A 145 8.92 25.52 -6.10
CA LEU A 145 7.50 25.33 -6.43
C LEU A 145 6.62 26.42 -5.79
N PRO A 146 6.76 27.70 -6.18
CA PRO A 146 6.01 28.79 -5.58
C PRO A 146 4.50 28.74 -5.79
N GLN A 147 4.03 27.89 -6.72
CA GLN A 147 2.61 27.64 -6.95
C GLN A 147 2.00 26.69 -5.92
N LEU A 148 2.80 26.00 -5.10
CA LEU A 148 2.33 25.15 -4.02
C LEU A 148 2.42 25.85 -2.68
N TYR A 149 1.35 25.74 -1.90
CA TYR A 149 1.27 26.35 -0.58
C TYR A 149 1.75 25.38 0.52
N GLY A 150 2.42 25.93 1.52
CA GLY A 150 2.82 25.18 2.72
C GLY A 150 4.18 24.51 2.62
N SER A 151 4.45 23.66 3.60
CA SER A 151 5.73 22.95 3.72
C SER A 151 5.71 21.64 2.92
N VAL A 152 6.91 21.20 2.54
CA VAL A 152 7.13 19.88 1.94
C VAL A 152 6.60 18.82 2.90
N SER A 153 5.77 17.92 2.37
CA SER A 153 5.18 16.83 3.12
C SER A 153 4.84 15.66 2.20
N VAL A 154 4.74 14.47 2.77
CA VAL A 154 4.28 13.27 2.05
C VAL A 154 2.91 12.90 2.59
N GLY A 155 1.88 13.05 1.78
CA GLY A 155 0.55 12.55 2.10
C GLY A 155 0.57 11.04 2.30
N THR A 156 -0.01 10.56 3.39
CA THR A 156 -0.09 9.13 3.69
C THR A 156 -1.44 8.80 4.30
N THR A 157 -1.73 7.54 4.49
CA THR A 157 -2.91 7.08 5.21
C THR A 157 -2.66 7.05 6.72
N ASP A 158 -3.74 7.01 7.51
CA ASP A 158 -3.66 6.86 8.96
C ASP A 158 -2.95 5.54 9.33
N PRO A 159 -1.80 5.58 10.00
CA PRO A 159 -1.03 4.38 10.32
C PRO A 159 -1.73 3.44 11.29
N THR A 160 -2.76 3.91 11.99
CA THR A 160 -3.57 3.07 12.89
C THR A 160 -4.72 2.36 12.18
N LYS A 161 -5.05 2.77 10.95
CA LYS A 161 -6.20 2.24 10.19
C LYS A 161 -5.81 1.57 8.87
N SER A 162 -4.67 1.95 8.31
CA SER A 162 -4.24 1.49 6.99
C SER A 162 -2.82 0.95 7.03
N ASN A 163 -2.62 -0.19 6.36
CA ASN A 163 -1.30 -0.79 6.28
C ASN A 163 -0.28 0.10 5.55
N SER A 164 -0.67 0.82 4.50
CA SER A 164 0.28 1.71 3.79
C SER A 164 0.79 2.83 4.70
N GLY A 165 -0.07 3.38 5.56
CA GLY A 165 0.34 4.35 6.58
C GLY A 165 1.24 3.74 7.64
N ASN A 166 0.93 2.53 8.10
CA ASN A 166 1.78 1.79 9.03
C ASN A 166 3.15 1.48 8.43
N MET A 167 3.21 0.99 7.19
CA MET A 167 4.46 0.73 6.47
C MET A 167 5.27 2.01 6.24
N PHE A 168 4.61 3.12 5.89
CA PHE A 168 5.29 4.41 5.72
C PHE A 168 5.82 4.95 7.06
N ALA A 169 5.08 4.76 8.15
CA ALA A 169 5.57 5.08 9.50
C ALA A 169 6.81 4.25 9.86
N GLY A 170 6.81 2.97 9.52
CA GLY A 170 7.98 2.10 9.69
C GLY A 170 9.18 2.55 8.84
N LEU A 171 8.95 2.98 7.60
CA LEU A 171 9.99 3.54 6.75
C LEU A 171 10.60 4.81 7.36
N LEU A 172 9.77 5.73 7.84
CA LEU A 172 10.23 6.95 8.52
C LEU A 172 10.98 6.61 9.81
N ALA A 173 10.49 5.67 10.60
CA ALA A 173 11.16 5.22 11.82
C ALA A 173 12.55 4.67 11.52
N ASN A 174 12.67 3.77 10.52
CA ASN A 174 13.94 3.24 10.07
C ASN A 174 14.90 4.34 9.59
N THR A 175 14.39 5.31 8.84
CA THR A 175 15.17 6.47 8.37
C THR A 175 15.68 7.31 9.54
N LEU A 176 14.82 7.61 10.51
CA LEU A 176 15.17 8.41 11.68
C LEU A 176 16.17 7.72 12.61
N CYS A 177 16.17 6.39 12.67
CA CYS A 177 17.15 5.59 13.43
C CYS A 177 18.47 5.39 12.69
N GLY A 178 18.52 5.67 11.38
CA GLY A 178 19.65 5.29 10.53
C GLY A 178 19.82 3.76 10.37
N GLY A 179 18.74 3.00 10.55
CA GLY A 179 18.71 1.55 10.51
C GLY A 179 17.31 0.99 10.81
N VAL A 180 17.23 -0.23 11.31
CA VAL A 180 15.94 -0.84 11.69
C VAL A 180 15.49 -0.27 13.04
N ALA A 181 14.26 0.24 13.09
CA ALA A 181 13.64 0.68 14.34
C ALA A 181 13.20 -0.54 15.16
N ASP A 182 13.58 -0.59 16.41
CA ASP A 182 13.23 -1.65 17.37
C ASP A 182 12.97 -1.07 18.77
N GLU A 183 12.66 -1.91 19.74
CA GLU A 183 12.36 -1.49 21.11
C GLU A 183 13.49 -0.71 21.77
N SER A 184 14.75 -0.87 21.35
CA SER A 184 15.91 -0.22 21.95
C SER A 184 16.08 1.22 21.49
N ASN A 185 15.63 1.58 20.29
CA ASN A 185 15.84 2.89 19.66
C ASN A 185 14.55 3.67 19.37
N LEU A 186 13.39 2.98 19.30
CA LEU A 186 12.12 3.58 18.95
C LEU A 186 11.72 4.74 19.89
N ALA A 187 11.97 4.60 21.19
CA ALA A 187 11.60 5.63 22.18
C ALA A 187 12.28 6.98 21.92
N GLU A 188 13.48 7.00 21.36
CA GLU A 188 14.24 8.21 21.05
C GLU A 188 13.64 8.96 19.85
N ILE A 189 13.21 8.23 18.82
CA ILE A 189 12.71 8.82 17.59
C ILE A 189 11.20 9.08 17.58
N LEU A 190 10.47 8.48 18.51
CA LEU A 190 8.99 8.57 18.55
C LEU A 190 8.47 10.02 18.56
N PRO A 191 9.06 10.97 19.32
CA PRO A 191 8.62 12.38 19.28
C PRO A 191 8.80 13.03 17.89
N ARG A 192 9.88 12.68 17.17
CA ARG A 192 10.13 13.17 15.81
C ARG A 192 9.09 12.62 14.84
N LEU A 193 8.86 11.32 14.91
CA LEU A 193 7.85 10.64 14.08
C LEU A 193 6.45 11.22 14.32
N GLN A 194 6.05 11.41 15.58
CA GLN A 194 4.78 12.05 15.93
C GLN A 194 4.67 13.47 15.38
N ASN A 195 5.73 14.28 15.46
CA ASN A 195 5.73 15.63 14.91
C ASN A 195 5.52 15.65 13.38
N ILE A 196 6.11 14.70 12.65
CA ILE A 196 5.91 14.56 11.20
C ILE A 196 4.43 14.26 10.91
N PHE A 197 3.86 13.25 11.57
CA PHE A 197 2.45 12.87 11.34
C PHE A 197 1.46 13.96 11.77
N GLN A 198 1.71 14.70 12.85
CA GLN A 198 0.85 15.79 13.28
C GLN A 198 0.75 16.93 12.26
N LYS A 199 1.78 17.16 11.46
CA LYS A 199 1.79 18.16 10.38
C LYS A 199 0.94 17.76 9.17
N LEU A 200 0.62 16.49 8.99
CA LEU A 200 -0.14 16.01 7.83
C LEU A 200 -1.63 16.33 7.91
N GLY A 201 -2.17 16.60 9.11
CA GLY A 201 -3.59 16.86 9.32
C GLY A 201 -4.44 15.60 9.09
N TYR A 202 -5.52 15.75 8.31
CA TYR A 202 -6.39 14.63 8.00
C TYR A 202 -5.70 13.64 7.07
N MET A 203 -5.77 12.35 7.44
CA MET A 203 -5.23 11.24 6.68
C MET A 203 -6.36 10.28 6.29
N GLU A 204 -6.30 9.77 5.06
CA GLU A 204 -7.25 8.77 4.58
C GLU A 204 -7.09 7.45 5.35
N SER A 205 -8.17 6.69 5.43
CA SER A 205 -8.17 5.38 6.07
C SER A 205 -7.77 4.23 5.13
N SER A 206 -7.57 4.51 3.84
CA SER A 206 -7.29 3.52 2.81
C SER A 206 -6.31 4.05 1.76
N SER A 207 -5.38 3.21 1.33
CA SER A 207 -4.43 3.54 0.26
C SER A 207 -5.11 3.76 -1.08
N SER A 208 -6.18 3.03 -1.38
CA SER A 208 -6.96 3.23 -2.60
C SER A 208 -7.62 4.61 -2.63
N ASP A 209 -8.23 5.04 -1.50
CA ASP A 209 -8.86 6.36 -1.42
C ASP A 209 -7.84 7.50 -1.58
N LEU A 210 -6.66 7.35 -0.97
CA LEU A 210 -5.57 8.32 -1.10
C LEU A 210 -5.05 8.40 -2.55
N PHE A 211 -4.83 7.26 -3.20
CA PHE A 211 -4.37 7.18 -4.58
C PHE A 211 -5.41 7.75 -5.56
N ASP A 212 -6.66 7.42 -5.37
CA ASP A 212 -7.78 7.97 -6.12
C ASP A 212 -7.86 9.51 -6.02
N GLN A 213 -7.69 10.04 -4.81
CA GLN A 213 -7.64 11.49 -4.61
C GLN A 213 -6.44 12.11 -5.32
N PHE A 214 -5.25 11.48 -5.25
CA PHE A 214 -4.07 11.94 -5.98
C PHE A 214 -4.31 12.01 -7.49
N LEU A 215 -4.97 11.01 -8.08
CA LEU A 215 -5.28 11.00 -9.50
C LEU A 215 -6.31 12.07 -9.89
N LYS A 216 -7.34 12.26 -9.06
CA LYS A 216 -8.49 13.15 -9.34
C LYS A 216 -8.25 14.62 -9.00
N THR A 217 -7.34 14.89 -8.03
CA THR A 217 -7.06 16.27 -7.59
C THR A 217 -5.83 16.81 -8.31
N GLY A 218 -5.81 18.14 -8.48
CA GLY A 218 -4.65 18.80 -9.07
C GLY A 218 -3.42 18.79 -8.15
N LEU A 219 -2.32 19.29 -8.68
CA LEU A 219 -1.00 19.34 -8.04
C LEU A 219 -1.02 19.92 -6.60
N GLY A 220 -1.88 20.92 -6.35
CA GLY A 220 -1.90 21.63 -5.06
C GLY A 220 -2.52 20.86 -3.90
N ALA A 221 -3.34 19.85 -4.16
CA ALA A 221 -4.04 19.12 -3.09
C ALA A 221 -3.21 17.97 -2.50
N LYS A 222 -2.52 17.23 -3.34
CA LYS A 222 -1.70 16.06 -2.97
C LYS A 222 -0.40 16.07 -3.80
N PRO A 223 0.56 16.96 -3.51
CA PRO A 223 1.78 17.09 -4.33
C PRO A 223 2.64 15.84 -4.36
N LEU A 224 2.72 15.13 -3.23
CA LEU A 224 3.53 13.94 -3.02
C LEU A 224 2.79 13.01 -2.05
N ILE A 225 2.59 11.76 -2.42
CA ILE A 225 1.92 10.77 -1.56
C ILE A 225 2.72 9.47 -1.50
N ALA A 226 2.57 8.73 -0.40
CA ALA A 226 3.06 7.35 -0.26
C ALA A 226 1.96 6.35 -0.64
N GLY A 227 2.34 5.29 -1.33
CA GLY A 227 1.44 4.22 -1.75
C GLY A 227 2.20 2.94 -2.09
N TYR A 228 1.52 1.98 -2.69
CA TYR A 228 2.10 0.73 -3.17
C TYR A 228 2.39 0.81 -4.67
N GLU A 229 3.48 0.20 -5.11
CA GLU A 229 3.88 0.16 -6.53
C GLU A 229 2.76 -0.41 -7.42
N ASN A 230 2.07 -1.45 -6.98
CA ASN A 230 1.03 -2.10 -7.75
C ASN A 230 -0.17 -1.20 -8.08
N GLN A 231 -0.47 -0.18 -7.29
CA GLN A 231 -1.63 0.69 -7.52
C GLN A 231 -1.57 1.41 -8.88
N LEU A 232 -0.38 1.88 -9.28
CA LEU A 232 -0.23 2.53 -10.58
C LEU A 232 -0.28 1.53 -11.74
N LEU A 233 0.27 0.34 -11.54
CA LEU A 233 0.25 -0.74 -12.54
C LEU A 233 -1.18 -1.21 -12.79
N GLU A 234 -1.94 -1.47 -11.72
CA GLU A 234 -3.35 -1.82 -11.75
C GLU A 234 -4.16 -0.74 -12.47
N PHE A 235 -4.04 0.52 -12.04
CA PHE A 235 -4.73 1.64 -12.69
C PHE A 235 -4.45 1.74 -14.19
N ALA A 236 -3.18 1.55 -14.60
CA ALA A 236 -2.78 1.64 -16.00
C ALA A 236 -3.40 0.51 -16.86
N VAL A 237 -3.59 -0.67 -16.29
CA VAL A 237 -4.23 -1.82 -16.96
C VAL A 237 -5.74 -1.65 -17.02
N GLU A 238 -6.38 -1.26 -15.93
CA GLU A 238 -7.83 -1.10 -15.84
C GLU A 238 -8.36 0.12 -16.58
N ASN A 239 -7.54 1.18 -16.68
CA ASN A 239 -7.94 2.48 -17.24
C ASN A 239 -6.99 2.94 -18.36
N PRO A 240 -6.79 2.16 -19.44
CA PRO A 240 -5.75 2.43 -20.44
C PRO A 240 -5.93 3.78 -21.13
N ASP A 241 -7.15 4.19 -21.45
CA ASP A 241 -7.42 5.46 -22.11
C ASP A 241 -7.09 6.67 -21.20
N THR A 242 -7.40 6.58 -19.92
CA THR A 242 -7.07 7.61 -18.94
C THR A 242 -5.57 7.63 -18.68
N TRP A 243 -4.96 6.45 -18.57
CA TRP A 243 -3.51 6.31 -18.40
C TRP A 243 -2.72 6.99 -19.53
N GLU A 244 -3.11 6.76 -20.79
CA GLU A 244 -2.48 7.42 -21.94
C GLU A 244 -2.50 8.95 -21.86
N GLN A 245 -3.53 9.53 -21.25
CA GLN A 245 -3.67 10.97 -21.10
C GLN A 245 -2.80 11.54 -19.98
N ILE A 246 -2.59 10.79 -18.88
CA ILE A 246 -1.92 11.30 -17.67
C ILE A 246 -0.51 10.74 -17.44
N LYS A 247 -0.12 9.65 -18.10
CA LYS A 247 1.18 8.98 -17.89
C LYS A 247 2.41 9.89 -18.04
N GLY A 248 2.30 10.94 -18.83
CA GLY A 248 3.38 11.93 -19.00
C GLY A 248 3.55 12.88 -17.80
N ASP A 249 2.59 12.91 -16.88
CA ASP A 249 2.63 13.79 -15.70
C ASP A 249 2.75 13.01 -14.37
N ILE A 250 2.40 11.73 -14.36
CA ILE A 250 2.53 10.88 -13.16
C ILE A 250 3.94 10.33 -13.06
N VAL A 251 4.57 10.52 -11.92
CA VAL A 251 5.90 10.00 -11.61
C VAL A 251 5.84 9.13 -10.36
N MET A 252 6.32 7.90 -10.49
CA MET A 252 6.55 6.99 -9.38
C MET A 252 8.02 7.04 -8.99
N MET A 253 8.29 7.20 -7.69
CA MET A 253 9.63 7.37 -7.14
C MET A 253 9.88 6.31 -6.06
N TYR A 254 11.07 5.72 -6.05
CA TYR A 254 11.46 4.71 -5.07
C TYR A 254 12.19 5.35 -3.89
N PRO A 255 11.69 5.22 -2.66
CA PRO A 255 12.41 5.64 -1.47
C PRO A 255 13.71 4.87 -1.27
N THR A 256 14.74 5.51 -0.77
CA THR A 256 16.00 4.88 -0.37
C THR A 256 16.39 5.39 1.02
N PRO A 257 16.41 4.52 2.05
CA PRO A 257 15.96 3.12 2.04
C PRO A 257 14.46 2.95 1.76
N THR A 258 14.02 1.71 1.54
CA THR A 258 12.61 1.37 1.37
C THR A 258 12.17 0.25 2.30
N VAL A 259 10.86 0.01 2.36
CA VAL A 259 10.25 -1.14 3.04
C VAL A 259 9.36 -1.90 2.06
N TRP A 260 9.32 -3.21 2.23
CA TRP A 260 8.52 -4.11 1.40
C TRP A 260 7.28 -4.56 2.15
N SER A 261 6.15 -4.47 1.50
CA SER A 261 4.89 -5.01 1.96
C SER A 261 4.73 -6.42 1.39
N SER A 262 4.79 -7.43 2.26
CA SER A 262 4.59 -8.84 1.89
C SER A 262 3.14 -9.21 2.20
N HIS A 263 2.33 -9.32 1.16
CA HIS A 263 0.92 -9.66 1.28
C HIS A 263 0.77 -11.17 1.53
N VAL A 264 0.19 -11.54 2.65
CA VAL A 264 0.14 -12.91 3.18
C VAL A 264 -1.27 -13.46 3.17
#